data_4985c82ca39e43692c20f292b06202f9
#
_entry.id   4985c82ca39e43692c20f292b06202f9
#
_cell.length_a   1.000
_cell.length_b   1.000
_cell.length_c   1.000
_cell.angle_alpha   90.00
_cell.angle_beta   90.00
_cell.angle_gamma   90.00
#
_symmetry.space_group_name_H-M   'P 1'
#
loop_
_entity.id
_entity.type
_entity.pdbx_description
1 polymer ?
#
loop_
_entity_poly.entity_id
_entity_poly.type
_entity_poly.pdbx_seq_one_letter_code
_entity_poly.pdbx_strand_id
1 'polypeptide(L)'
;MSSKYCCTRTDCVYHPHKGPDKGTCDYMVITRKRRGCPIVGCTRYRSGKRQRTGTGIQPILDPVEKKTAEEAKKKAQAIFGENLKAAIAKKYRSQRQFAIAVGIDSTNINYYCRGKVIPKKKRMAKLCELLEVTEEELRGEPDENTVR
;
A
#
# COMPACT_ATOMS: atom_id res chain seq x y z
N MET A 1 20.86 5.38 39.67
CA MET A 1 20.66 6.54 38.78
C MET A 1 19.81 6.09 37.59
N SER A 2 18.53 6.49 37.56
CA SER A 2 17.63 6.08 36.47
C SER A 2 18.00 6.89 35.22
N SER A 3 18.45 6.21 34.19
CA SER A 3 18.86 6.85 32.94
C SER A 3 17.67 7.60 32.32
N LYS A 4 17.79 8.90 32.13
CA LYS A 4 16.78 9.77 31.50
C LYS A 4 16.38 9.35 30.06
N TYR A 5 17.02 8.30 29.54
CA TYR A 5 16.87 7.82 28.17
C TYR A 5 16.17 6.47 28.07
N CYS A 6 15.79 5.83 29.18
CA CYS A 6 15.14 4.52 29.17
C CYS A 6 13.63 4.64 29.06
N CYS A 7 13.05 3.91 28.08
CA CYS A 7 11.62 3.76 27.95
C CYS A 7 11.13 2.70 28.97
N THR A 8 10.20 3.10 29.84
CA THR A 8 9.63 2.18 30.86
C THR A 8 8.43 1.39 30.35
N ARG A 9 7.91 1.69 29.16
CA ARG A 9 6.74 1.02 28.60
C ARG A 9 7.12 -0.28 27.88
N THR A 10 7.12 -1.37 28.61
CA THR A 10 7.45 -2.72 28.12
C THR A 10 6.40 -3.28 27.16
N ASP A 11 5.20 -2.75 27.18
CA ASP A 11 4.06 -3.11 26.32
C ASP A 11 4.07 -2.42 24.96
N CYS A 12 5.02 -1.52 24.70
CA CYS A 12 5.13 -0.80 23.44
C CYS A 12 5.79 -1.67 22.34
N VAL A 13 5.23 -1.66 21.13
CA VAL A 13 5.79 -2.39 19.96
C VAL A 13 7.22 -1.96 19.59
N TYR A 14 7.64 -0.77 20.01
CA TYR A 14 8.97 -0.23 19.76
C TYR A 14 9.94 -0.45 20.92
N HIS A 15 9.51 -1.14 21.99
CA HIS A 15 10.39 -1.43 23.13
C HIS A 15 11.30 -2.61 22.81
N PRO A 16 12.62 -2.52 23.01
CA PRO A 16 13.53 -3.64 22.82
C PRO A 16 13.35 -4.65 23.96
N HIS A 17 12.73 -5.78 23.67
CA HIS A 17 12.49 -6.81 24.68
C HIS A 17 13.74 -7.64 25.02
N LYS A 18 14.78 -7.60 24.18
CA LYS A 18 16.03 -8.36 24.36
C LYS A 18 17.22 -7.55 23.82
N GLY A 19 18.29 -7.53 24.59
CA GLY A 19 19.56 -6.94 24.19
C GLY A 19 20.23 -6.12 25.29
N PRO A 20 21.50 -5.71 25.11
CA PRO A 20 22.25 -4.87 26.05
C PRO A 20 21.62 -3.49 26.23
N ASP A 21 20.92 -2.99 25.25
CA ASP A 21 20.26 -1.67 25.23
C ASP A 21 18.84 -1.71 25.80
N LYS A 22 18.62 -2.47 26.86
CA LYS A 22 17.34 -2.49 27.57
C LYS A 22 16.93 -1.07 27.96
N GLY A 23 15.78 -0.62 27.45
CA GLY A 23 15.22 0.69 27.77
C GLY A 23 15.37 1.74 26.67
N THR A 24 16.07 1.49 25.58
CA THR A 24 16.07 2.37 24.40
C THR A 24 14.84 2.09 23.52
N CYS A 25 14.40 3.08 22.77
CA CYS A 25 13.24 2.96 21.89
C CYS A 25 13.67 2.68 20.45
N ASP A 26 13.22 1.57 19.88
CA ASP A 26 13.56 1.17 18.51
C ASP A 26 12.68 1.86 17.45
N TYR A 27 11.90 2.86 17.81
CA TYR A 27 11.04 3.58 16.86
C TYR A 27 11.80 4.05 15.63
N MET A 28 12.95 4.68 15.81
CA MET A 28 13.75 5.19 14.68
C MET A 28 14.33 4.08 13.82
N VAL A 29 14.75 2.98 14.43
CA VAL A 29 15.31 1.81 13.72
C VAL A 29 14.24 1.14 12.87
N ILE A 30 13.02 0.99 13.41
CA ILE A 30 11.92 0.29 12.76
C ILE A 30 11.25 1.16 11.68
N THR A 31 11.00 2.44 12.01
CA THR A 31 10.23 3.34 11.13
C THR A 31 11.10 4.17 10.20
N ARG A 32 12.39 4.24 10.45
CA ARG A 32 13.38 5.13 9.79
C ARG A 32 13.02 6.62 9.88
N LYS A 33 12.16 7.00 10.83
CA LYS A 33 11.72 8.37 11.07
C LYS A 33 12.22 8.84 12.43
N ARG A 34 12.56 10.13 12.55
CA ARG A 34 12.88 10.73 13.86
C ARG A 34 11.66 10.65 14.76
N ARG A 35 11.85 10.29 16.03
CA ARG A 35 10.76 10.14 16.99
C ARG A 35 10.00 11.45 17.25
N GLY A 36 10.73 12.56 17.37
CA GLY A 36 10.15 13.90 17.55
C GLY A 36 9.43 14.13 18.88
N CYS A 37 9.52 13.19 19.85
CA CYS A 37 8.91 13.31 21.16
C CYS A 37 9.85 12.76 22.25
N PRO A 38 9.75 13.24 23.52
CA PRO A 38 10.52 12.71 24.62
C PRO A 38 10.11 11.27 24.93
N ILE A 39 10.96 10.55 25.67
CA ILE A 39 10.69 9.17 26.08
C ILE A 39 9.56 9.13 27.12
N VAL A 40 9.58 10.08 28.05
CA VAL A 40 8.49 10.26 29.02
C VAL A 40 7.36 11.01 28.34
N GLY A 41 6.15 10.45 28.36
CA GLY A 41 5.00 11.02 27.65
C GLY A 41 5.05 10.82 26.13
N CYS A 42 5.63 9.72 25.67
CA CYS A 42 5.81 9.42 24.25
C CYS A 42 4.49 9.40 23.47
N THR A 43 4.33 10.32 22.51
CA THR A 43 3.18 10.39 21.61
C THR A 43 3.21 9.33 20.49
N ARG A 44 4.33 8.63 20.33
CA ARG A 44 4.51 7.53 19.38
C ARG A 44 4.30 6.15 20.02
N TYR A 45 3.82 6.13 21.26
CA TYR A 45 3.49 4.90 21.95
C TYR A 45 2.42 4.11 21.18
N ARG A 46 2.66 2.82 21.01
CA ARG A 46 1.69 1.85 20.49
C ARG A 46 1.76 0.59 21.32
N SER A 47 0.64 0.19 21.90
CA SER A 47 0.55 -1.10 22.59
C SER A 47 0.57 -2.24 21.57
N GLY A 48 1.20 -3.34 21.91
CA GLY A 48 1.20 -4.55 21.10
C GLY A 48 2.47 -5.38 21.23
N LYS A 49 2.44 -6.55 20.59
CA LYS A 49 3.59 -7.47 20.53
C LYS A 49 4.34 -7.27 19.21
N ARG A 50 5.66 -7.30 19.30
CA ARG A 50 6.54 -7.29 18.13
C ARG A 50 6.50 -8.65 17.43
N GLN A 51 6.24 -8.66 16.11
CA GLN A 51 6.42 -9.86 15.31
C GLN A 51 7.76 -9.80 14.55
N ARG A 52 8.52 -10.89 14.61
CA ARG A 52 9.71 -11.09 13.78
C ARG A 52 9.25 -11.71 12.47
N THR A 53 9.38 -10.98 11.39
CA THR A 53 9.26 -11.53 10.03
C THR A 53 10.66 -11.83 9.51
N GLY A 54 10.80 -12.77 8.58
CA GLY A 54 12.11 -13.16 8.01
C GLY A 54 12.91 -12.02 7.37
N THR A 55 12.31 -10.86 7.16
CA THR A 55 12.92 -9.65 6.57
C THR A 55 13.21 -8.53 7.58
N GLY A 56 12.99 -8.78 8.87
CA GLY A 56 13.23 -7.79 9.92
C GLY A 56 12.11 -7.69 10.95
N ILE A 57 12.26 -6.73 11.88
CA ILE A 57 11.27 -6.48 12.93
C ILE A 57 10.31 -5.41 12.40
N GLN A 58 9.06 -5.78 12.17
CA GLN A 58 8.01 -4.83 11.81
C GLN A 58 7.03 -4.63 12.98
N PRO A 59 6.57 -3.40 13.21
CA PRO A 59 5.50 -3.16 14.16
C PRO A 59 4.20 -3.79 13.67
N ILE A 60 3.44 -4.39 14.57
CA ILE A 60 2.08 -4.83 14.26
C ILE A 60 1.23 -3.56 14.19
N LEU A 61 0.70 -3.26 13.01
CA LEU A 61 -0.25 -2.17 12.83
C LEU A 61 -1.55 -2.50 13.57
N ASP A 62 -2.14 -1.48 14.18
CA ASP A 62 -3.43 -1.62 14.82
C ASP A 62 -4.50 -2.11 13.82
N PRO A 63 -5.50 -2.90 14.26
CA PRO A 63 -6.54 -3.40 13.37
C PRO A 63 -7.28 -2.31 12.59
N VAL A 64 -7.40 -1.12 13.17
CA VAL A 64 -8.02 0.05 12.53
C VAL A 64 -7.17 0.57 11.37
N GLU A 65 -5.85 0.72 11.55
CA GLU A 65 -4.94 1.17 10.49
C GLU A 65 -4.86 0.16 9.34
N LYS A 66 -4.95 -1.14 9.63
CA LYS A 66 -5.00 -2.18 8.59
C LYS A 66 -6.28 -2.07 7.76
N LYS A 67 -7.44 -1.86 8.41
CA LYS A 67 -8.71 -1.70 7.71
C LYS A 67 -8.72 -0.48 6.80
N THR A 68 -8.28 0.68 7.30
CA THR A 68 -8.24 1.91 6.50
C THR A 68 -7.29 1.80 5.29
N ALA A 69 -6.12 1.18 5.47
CA ALA A 69 -5.18 0.94 4.37
C ALA A 69 -5.73 -0.06 3.34
N GLU A 70 -6.47 -1.07 3.79
CA GLU A 70 -7.10 -2.05 2.91
C GLU A 70 -8.28 -1.45 2.13
N GLU A 71 -9.09 -0.61 2.77
CA GLU A 71 -10.17 0.12 2.12
C GLU A 71 -9.67 1.11 1.07
N ALA A 72 -8.61 1.87 1.39
CA ALA A 72 -7.95 2.77 0.42
C ALA A 72 -7.41 1.99 -0.79
N LYS A 73 -6.80 0.83 -0.55
CA LYS A 73 -6.32 -0.06 -1.63
C LYS A 73 -7.46 -0.57 -2.49
N LYS A 74 -8.59 -0.98 -1.89
CA LYS A 74 -9.77 -1.44 -2.63
C LYS A 74 -10.37 -0.33 -3.48
N LYS A 75 -10.45 0.91 -2.96
CA LYS A 75 -10.90 2.07 -3.74
C LYS A 75 -10.00 2.34 -4.94
N ALA A 76 -8.68 2.40 -4.74
CA ALA A 76 -7.74 2.59 -5.84
C ALA A 76 -7.81 1.48 -6.91
N GLN A 77 -8.05 0.24 -6.50
CA GLN A 77 -8.23 -0.88 -7.42
C GLN A 77 -9.53 -0.78 -8.22
N ALA A 78 -10.62 -0.32 -7.59
CA ALA A 78 -11.91 -0.13 -8.26
C ALA A 78 -11.82 0.99 -9.31
N ILE A 79 -11.27 2.16 -8.94
CA ILE A 79 -11.05 3.30 -9.85
C ILE A 79 -10.21 2.87 -11.06
N PHE A 80 -9.09 2.19 -10.81
CA PHE A 80 -8.25 1.65 -11.89
C PHE A 80 -9.04 0.73 -12.84
N GLY A 81 -9.87 -0.17 -12.29
CA GLY A 81 -10.66 -1.10 -13.07
C GLY A 81 -11.70 -0.41 -13.96
N GLU A 82 -12.35 0.64 -13.46
CA GLU A 82 -13.33 1.44 -14.19
C GLU A 82 -12.65 2.24 -15.31
N ASN A 83 -11.55 2.92 -15.02
CA ASN A 83 -10.78 3.68 -16.00
C ASN A 83 -10.25 2.77 -17.11
N LEU A 84 -9.71 1.62 -16.75
CA LEU A 84 -9.24 0.62 -17.73
C LEU A 84 -10.39 0.14 -18.63
N LYS A 85 -11.55 -0.16 -18.05
CA LYS A 85 -12.73 -0.60 -18.80
C LYS A 85 -13.21 0.49 -19.77
N ALA A 86 -13.23 1.75 -19.35
CA ALA A 86 -13.59 2.89 -20.17
C ALA A 86 -12.58 3.10 -21.32
N ALA A 87 -11.28 3.01 -21.03
CA ALA A 87 -10.24 3.14 -22.05
C ALA A 87 -10.32 2.01 -23.10
N ILE A 88 -10.56 0.77 -22.68
CA ILE A 88 -10.76 -0.35 -23.60
C ILE A 88 -11.99 -0.12 -24.47
N ALA A 89 -13.12 0.34 -23.90
CA ALA A 89 -14.34 0.58 -24.65
C ALA A 89 -14.23 1.69 -25.71
N LYS A 90 -13.34 2.67 -25.50
CA LYS A 90 -13.05 3.74 -26.47
C LYS A 90 -12.31 3.22 -27.72
N LYS A 91 -11.41 2.24 -27.56
CA LYS A 91 -10.47 1.81 -28.62
C LYS A 91 -10.76 0.41 -29.16
N TYR A 92 -11.36 -0.45 -28.38
CA TYR A 92 -11.62 -1.84 -28.73
C TYR A 92 -13.10 -2.21 -28.56
N ARG A 93 -13.62 -3.00 -29.49
CA ARG A 93 -15.02 -3.46 -29.45
C ARG A 93 -15.32 -4.40 -28.27
N SER A 94 -14.31 -5.08 -27.76
CA SER A 94 -14.46 -6.02 -26.64
C SER A 94 -13.16 -6.19 -25.84
N GLN A 95 -13.30 -6.52 -24.55
CA GLN A 95 -12.16 -6.89 -23.70
C GLN A 95 -11.35 -8.08 -24.24
N ARG A 96 -12.01 -9.01 -24.94
CA ARG A 96 -11.36 -10.17 -25.55
C ARG A 96 -10.45 -9.77 -26.70
N GLN A 97 -10.88 -8.85 -27.56
CA GLN A 97 -10.03 -8.30 -28.63
C GLN A 97 -8.82 -7.57 -28.07
N PHE A 98 -9.02 -6.76 -27.04
CA PHE A 98 -7.94 -6.10 -26.34
C PHE A 98 -6.97 -7.11 -25.71
N ALA A 99 -7.46 -8.16 -25.07
CA ALA A 99 -6.63 -9.21 -24.48
C ALA A 99 -5.70 -9.88 -25.51
N ILE A 100 -6.23 -10.16 -26.70
CA ILE A 100 -5.46 -10.69 -27.83
C ILE A 100 -4.40 -9.69 -28.30
N ALA A 101 -4.74 -8.40 -28.45
CA ALA A 101 -3.83 -7.36 -28.89
C ALA A 101 -2.65 -7.16 -27.92
N VAL A 102 -2.91 -7.21 -26.61
CA VAL A 102 -1.87 -7.08 -25.56
C VAL A 102 -1.03 -8.35 -25.41
N GLY A 103 -1.58 -9.52 -25.84
CA GLY A 103 -0.98 -10.83 -25.57
C GLY A 103 -1.12 -11.27 -24.10
N ILE A 104 -2.22 -10.88 -23.46
CA ILE A 104 -2.55 -11.26 -22.07
C ILE A 104 -3.85 -12.05 -22.09
N ASP A 105 -3.93 -13.07 -21.22
CA ASP A 105 -5.13 -13.85 -21.06
C ASP A 105 -6.36 -12.99 -20.73
N SER A 106 -7.49 -13.28 -21.36
CA SER A 106 -8.75 -12.53 -21.18
C SER A 106 -9.26 -12.57 -19.75
N THR A 107 -8.96 -13.62 -19.01
CA THR A 107 -9.28 -13.77 -17.59
C THR A 107 -8.53 -12.73 -16.76
N ASN A 108 -7.25 -12.50 -17.07
CA ASN A 108 -6.45 -11.47 -16.39
C ASN A 108 -6.98 -10.06 -16.69
N ILE A 109 -7.33 -9.78 -17.96
CA ILE A 109 -7.94 -8.49 -18.33
C ILE A 109 -9.25 -8.28 -17.56
N ASN A 110 -10.08 -9.31 -17.46
CA ASN A 110 -11.32 -9.26 -16.69
C ASN A 110 -11.06 -8.96 -15.18
N TYR A 111 -10.03 -9.59 -14.58
CA TYR A 111 -9.64 -9.28 -13.20
C TYR A 111 -9.15 -7.84 -13.02
N TYR A 112 -8.41 -7.29 -13.99
CA TYR A 112 -7.98 -5.89 -14.00
C TYR A 112 -9.18 -4.94 -14.12
N CYS A 113 -10.10 -5.18 -15.06
CA CYS A 113 -11.32 -4.39 -15.26
C CYS A 113 -12.30 -4.45 -14.07
N ARG A 114 -12.26 -5.53 -13.29
CA ARG A 114 -13.05 -5.66 -12.05
C ARG A 114 -12.37 -5.06 -10.82
N GLY A 115 -11.21 -4.47 -10.95
CA GLY A 115 -10.45 -3.94 -9.83
C GLY A 115 -10.00 -5.00 -8.82
N LYS A 116 -9.91 -6.27 -9.20
CA LYS A 116 -9.44 -7.32 -8.29
C LYS A 116 -7.93 -7.30 -8.10
N VAL A 117 -7.21 -6.94 -9.15
CA VAL A 117 -5.74 -6.92 -9.18
C VAL A 117 -5.27 -5.76 -10.04
N ILE A 118 -4.23 -5.06 -9.60
CA ILE A 118 -3.51 -4.08 -10.42
C ILE A 118 -2.34 -4.79 -11.13
N PRO A 119 -2.16 -4.62 -12.44
CA PRO A 119 -1.06 -5.24 -13.18
C PRO A 119 0.30 -4.75 -12.69
N LYS A 120 1.33 -5.60 -12.79
CA LYS A 120 2.71 -5.23 -12.51
C LYS A 120 3.26 -4.26 -13.57
N LYS A 121 4.31 -3.48 -13.25
CA LYS A 121 4.92 -2.46 -14.12
C LYS A 121 5.06 -2.87 -15.59
N LYS A 122 5.61 -4.05 -15.88
CA LYS A 122 5.80 -4.53 -17.26
C LYS A 122 4.47 -4.69 -18.03
N ARG A 123 3.43 -5.17 -17.35
CA ARG A 123 2.10 -5.33 -17.98
C ARG A 123 1.38 -3.99 -18.06
N MET A 124 1.53 -3.14 -17.05
CA MET A 124 0.98 -1.78 -17.03
C MET A 124 1.50 -0.98 -18.23
N ALA A 125 2.81 -0.96 -18.49
CA ALA A 125 3.39 -0.28 -19.64
C ALA A 125 2.78 -0.74 -20.99
N LYS A 126 2.60 -2.06 -21.18
CA LYS A 126 1.94 -2.57 -22.40
C LYS A 126 0.47 -2.13 -22.53
N LEU A 127 -0.26 -2.08 -21.41
CA LEU A 127 -1.66 -1.60 -21.42
C LEU A 127 -1.72 -0.12 -21.79
N CYS A 128 -0.87 0.70 -21.18
CA CYS A 128 -0.78 2.13 -21.46
C CYS A 128 -0.39 2.41 -22.91
N GLU A 129 0.61 1.70 -23.44
CA GLU A 129 1.07 1.82 -24.83
C GLU A 129 -0.04 1.54 -25.83
N LEU A 130 -0.77 0.44 -25.68
CA LEU A 130 -1.85 0.06 -26.61
C LEU A 130 -3.10 0.92 -26.48
N LEU A 131 -3.39 1.40 -25.27
CA LEU A 131 -4.55 2.28 -25.04
C LEU A 131 -4.23 3.75 -25.29
N GLU A 132 -2.94 4.11 -25.43
CA GLU A 132 -2.46 5.50 -25.58
C GLU A 132 -2.89 6.38 -24.39
N VAL A 133 -2.83 5.81 -23.17
CA VAL A 133 -3.15 6.48 -21.92
C VAL A 133 -1.96 6.39 -20.97
N THR A 134 -1.86 7.33 -20.05
CA THR A 134 -0.82 7.33 -19.03
C THR A 134 -1.19 6.41 -17.86
N GLU A 135 -0.20 5.99 -17.09
CA GLU A 135 -0.45 5.22 -15.85
C GLU A 135 -1.24 6.05 -14.83
N GLU A 136 -1.02 7.36 -14.82
CA GLU A 136 -1.69 8.31 -13.95
C GLU A 136 -3.18 8.44 -14.28
N GLU A 137 -3.53 8.51 -15.57
CA GLU A 137 -4.93 8.49 -16.02
C GLU A 137 -5.66 7.21 -15.64
N LEU A 138 -4.98 6.07 -15.70
CA LEU A 138 -5.58 4.80 -15.26
C LEU A 138 -5.72 4.68 -13.74
N ARG A 139 -4.86 5.34 -12.96
CA ARG A 139 -4.88 5.31 -11.49
C ARG A 139 -5.62 6.48 -10.86
N GLY A 140 -5.84 7.56 -11.61
CA GLY A 140 -6.54 8.75 -11.16
C GLY A 140 -8.04 8.55 -11.02
N GLU A 141 -8.70 9.51 -10.39
CA GLU A 141 -10.16 9.57 -10.41
C GLU A 141 -10.63 9.83 -11.84
N PRO A 142 -11.74 9.20 -12.27
CA PRO A 142 -12.28 9.48 -13.59
C PRO A 142 -12.64 10.98 -13.68
N ASP A 143 -12.01 11.69 -14.61
CA ASP A 143 -12.36 13.08 -14.88
C ASP A 143 -13.85 13.16 -15.22
N GLU A 144 -14.63 13.86 -14.39
CA GLU A 144 -16.07 14.09 -14.62
C GLU A 144 -16.38 14.77 -15.95
N ASN A 145 -15.35 15.20 -16.67
CA ASN A 145 -15.45 15.94 -17.94
C ASN A 145 -15.43 15.07 -19.20
N THR A 146 -15.40 13.73 -19.10
CA THR A 146 -15.31 12.84 -20.29
C THR A 146 -16.64 12.21 -20.66
N VAL A 147 -17.76 12.63 -20.05
CA VAL A 147 -19.10 12.23 -20.47
C VAL A 147 -19.71 13.36 -21.30
N ARG A 148 -19.35 13.40 -22.59
CA ARG A 148 -20.12 14.04 -23.65
C ARG A 148 -20.19 13.17 -24.86
#